data_d6d149e26f44d009ca0db3e3cafc7715
#
_entry.id   d6d149e26f44d009ca0db3e3cafc7715
#
_cell.length_a   1.000
_cell.length_b   1.000
_cell.length_c   1.000
_cell.angle_alpha   90.00
_cell.angle_beta   90.00
_cell.angle_gamma   90.00
#
_symmetry.space_group_name_H-M   'P 1'
#
loop_
_entity.id
_entity.type
_entity.pdbx_description
1 polymer ?
#
loop_
_entity_poly.entity_id
_entity_poly.type
_entity_poly.pdbx_seq_one_letter_code
_entity_poly.pdbx_strand_id
1 'polypeptide(L)'
;MNKINHILKKLNLKDGLSLLDIGCGWGGLLIEAAKQYKVKGLGITLSEEQYIKFKERIKEEHLEEYLEVRLMDYRDLKKSKMKFDRIVSVGMLEHVGRSNYDLFFENVDAVLKESGLFHSIIYNLDGSIRDGRLGMKLSDG
;
A
#
# COMPACT_ATOMS: atom_id res chain seq x y z
N MET A 1 -15.52 -14.06 5.38
CA MET A 1 -14.58 -12.97 5.54
C MET A 1 -13.66 -12.86 4.35
N ASN A 2 -13.49 -11.70 3.80
CA ASN A 2 -12.65 -11.57 2.63
C ASN A 2 -11.20 -11.28 3.01
N LYS A 3 -10.32 -11.44 2.01
CA LYS A 3 -8.90 -11.24 2.20
C LYS A 3 -8.56 -9.81 2.61
N ILE A 4 -9.32 -8.85 2.12
CA ILE A 4 -9.09 -7.44 2.41
C ILE A 4 -9.23 -7.16 3.91
N ASN A 5 -10.30 -7.63 4.53
CA ASN A 5 -10.50 -7.41 5.97
C ASN A 5 -9.39 -8.03 6.81
N HIS A 6 -8.90 -9.18 6.41
CA HIS A 6 -7.78 -9.84 7.09
C HIS A 6 -6.53 -8.97 7.03
N ILE A 7 -6.24 -8.40 5.85
CA ILE A 7 -5.09 -7.52 5.67
C ILE A 7 -5.24 -6.25 6.50
N LEU A 8 -6.43 -5.66 6.50
CA LEU A 8 -6.66 -4.41 7.22
C LEU A 8 -6.43 -4.57 8.72
N LYS A 9 -6.84 -5.71 9.29
CA LYS A 9 -6.60 -5.98 10.71
C LYS A 9 -5.12 -6.03 11.03
N LYS A 10 -4.32 -6.59 10.15
CA LYS A 10 -2.88 -6.70 10.37
C LYS A 10 -2.16 -5.36 10.29
N LEU A 11 -2.72 -4.40 9.59
CA LEU A 11 -2.12 -3.07 9.44
C LEU A 11 -2.33 -2.20 10.67
N ASN A 12 -3.18 -2.62 11.60
CA ASN A 12 -3.43 -1.86 12.82
C ASN A 12 -3.79 -0.40 12.52
N LEU A 13 -4.80 -0.23 11.67
CA LEU A 13 -5.20 1.09 11.19
C LEU A 13 -6.00 1.85 12.23
N LYS A 14 -5.86 3.17 12.21
CA LYS A 14 -6.60 4.10 13.06
C LYS A 14 -6.98 5.31 12.24
N ASP A 15 -8.02 6.01 12.69
CA ASP A 15 -8.50 7.23 12.04
C ASP A 15 -7.35 8.23 11.86
N GLY A 16 -7.24 8.74 10.66
CA GLY A 16 -6.26 9.77 10.34
C GLY A 16 -4.88 9.30 9.96
N LEU A 17 -4.58 8.01 10.10
CA LEU A 17 -3.27 7.50 9.67
C LEU A 17 -3.14 7.58 8.15
N SER A 18 -1.91 7.77 7.67
CA SER A 18 -1.64 7.74 6.24
C SER A 18 -1.22 6.32 5.82
N LEU A 19 -1.78 5.88 4.70
CA LEU A 19 -1.56 4.53 4.19
C LEU A 19 -1.16 4.60 2.71
N LEU A 20 -0.04 3.97 2.38
CA LEU A 20 0.39 3.81 0.99
C LEU A 20 0.16 2.37 0.57
N ASP A 21 -0.47 2.18 -0.58
CA ASP A 21 -0.63 0.86 -1.19
C ASP A 21 0.20 0.82 -2.48
N ILE A 22 1.29 0.05 -2.44
CA ILE A 22 2.18 -0.08 -3.59
C ILE A 22 1.64 -1.18 -4.50
N GLY A 23 1.26 -0.80 -5.73
CA GLY A 23 0.57 -1.74 -6.61
C GLY A 23 -0.88 -1.91 -6.20
N CYS A 24 -1.60 -0.80 -6.11
CA CYS A 24 -2.94 -0.78 -5.51
C CYS A 24 -4.03 -1.49 -6.32
N GLY A 25 -3.73 -1.90 -7.54
CA GLY A 25 -4.71 -2.59 -8.38
C GLY A 25 -5.95 -1.73 -8.61
N TRP A 26 -7.11 -2.33 -8.43
CA TRP A 26 -8.40 -1.65 -8.65
C TRP A 26 -8.87 -0.84 -7.44
N GLY A 27 -8.06 -0.81 -6.37
CA GLY A 27 -8.31 0.06 -5.22
C GLY A 27 -9.17 -0.52 -4.12
N GLY A 28 -9.50 -1.80 -4.20
CA GLY A 28 -10.39 -2.42 -3.21
C GLY A 28 -9.91 -2.29 -1.77
N LEU A 29 -8.63 -2.49 -1.54
CA LEU A 29 -8.07 -2.42 -0.19
C LEU A 29 -8.17 -1.00 0.38
N LEU A 30 -7.75 -0.01 -0.40
CA LEU A 30 -7.79 1.38 0.06
C LEU A 30 -9.21 1.88 0.29
N ILE A 31 -10.14 1.49 -0.57
CA ILE A 31 -11.54 1.87 -0.40
C ILE A 31 -12.08 1.35 0.92
N GLU A 32 -11.84 0.08 1.22
CA GLU A 32 -12.31 -0.49 2.49
C GLU A 32 -11.59 0.13 3.68
N ALA A 33 -10.30 0.40 3.54
CA ALA A 33 -9.54 1.06 4.60
C ALA A 33 -10.11 2.44 4.92
N ALA A 34 -10.44 3.23 3.89
CA ALA A 34 -11.02 4.55 4.09
C ALA A 34 -12.41 4.46 4.72
N LYS A 35 -13.23 3.53 4.25
CA LYS A 35 -14.59 3.36 4.78
C LYS A 35 -14.61 2.92 6.22
N GLN A 36 -13.75 1.94 6.57
CA GLN A 36 -13.79 1.33 7.90
C GLN A 36 -12.96 2.09 8.93
N TYR A 37 -11.85 2.69 8.52
CA TYR A 37 -10.89 3.27 9.46
C TYR A 37 -10.61 4.75 9.22
N LYS A 38 -11.15 5.32 8.17
CA LYS A 38 -10.98 6.75 7.81
C LYS A 38 -9.50 7.15 7.69
N VAL A 39 -8.72 6.30 7.08
CA VAL A 39 -7.31 6.60 6.82
C VAL A 39 -7.18 7.50 5.59
N LYS A 40 -6.05 8.19 5.50
CA LYS A 40 -5.68 8.95 4.30
C LYS A 40 -4.80 8.03 3.44
N GLY A 41 -5.29 7.63 2.31
CA GLY A 41 -4.63 6.63 1.49
C GLY A 41 -4.14 7.15 0.15
N LEU A 42 -2.97 6.66 -0.25
CA LEU A 42 -2.45 6.86 -1.60
C LEU A 42 -2.18 5.50 -2.22
N GLY A 43 -2.74 5.28 -3.40
CA GLY A 43 -2.43 4.09 -4.17
C GLY A 43 -1.55 4.44 -5.35
N ILE A 44 -0.52 3.65 -5.62
CA ILE A 44 0.27 3.81 -6.82
C ILE A 44 0.15 2.56 -7.68
N THR A 45 0.12 2.75 -8.99
CA THR A 45 0.01 1.68 -9.96
C THR A 45 0.71 2.08 -11.25
N LEU A 46 1.18 1.10 -12.00
CA LEU A 46 1.73 1.32 -13.34
C LEU A 46 0.69 1.09 -14.43
N SER A 47 -0.48 0.59 -14.06
CA SER A 47 -1.55 0.31 -15.01
C SER A 47 -2.44 1.53 -15.18
N GLU A 48 -2.46 2.07 -16.41
CA GLU A 48 -3.32 3.20 -16.75
C GLU A 48 -4.79 2.85 -16.56
N GLU A 49 -5.18 1.64 -16.92
CA GLU A 49 -6.53 1.13 -16.74
C GLU A 49 -6.95 1.12 -15.29
N GLN A 50 -6.09 0.60 -14.42
CA GLN A 50 -6.36 0.54 -12.99
C GLN A 50 -6.44 1.94 -12.39
N TYR A 51 -5.55 2.83 -12.84
CA TYR A 51 -5.56 4.22 -12.40
C TYR A 51 -6.91 4.88 -12.69
N ILE A 52 -7.38 4.77 -13.92
CA ILE A 52 -8.64 5.38 -14.34
C ILE A 52 -9.81 4.80 -13.55
N LYS A 53 -9.90 3.49 -13.45
CA LYS A 53 -10.99 2.81 -12.74
C LYS A 53 -10.99 3.12 -11.26
N PHE A 54 -9.84 3.09 -10.63
CA PHE A 54 -9.76 3.40 -9.20
C PHE A 54 -10.16 4.85 -8.95
N LYS A 55 -9.70 5.77 -9.80
CA LYS A 55 -10.05 7.17 -9.69
C LYS A 55 -11.56 7.38 -9.80
N GLU A 56 -12.22 6.68 -10.73
CA GLU A 56 -13.67 6.71 -10.86
C GLU A 56 -14.36 6.19 -9.58
N ARG A 57 -13.85 5.09 -9.02
CA ARG A 57 -14.42 4.50 -7.81
C ARG A 57 -14.30 5.44 -6.61
N ILE A 58 -13.18 6.13 -6.48
CA ILE A 58 -12.99 7.13 -5.42
C ILE A 58 -14.10 8.17 -5.49
N LYS A 59 -14.38 8.64 -6.69
CA LYS A 59 -15.41 9.64 -6.91
C LYS A 59 -16.82 9.10 -6.63
N GLU A 60 -17.10 7.89 -7.13
CA GLU A 60 -18.40 7.25 -6.93
C GLU A 60 -18.71 6.98 -5.46
N GLU A 61 -17.67 6.64 -4.69
CA GLU A 61 -17.83 6.33 -3.27
C GLU A 61 -17.70 7.57 -2.38
N HIS A 62 -17.51 8.75 -2.99
CA HIS A 62 -17.36 10.02 -2.27
C HIS A 62 -16.18 9.99 -1.29
N LEU A 63 -15.05 9.42 -1.72
CA LEU A 63 -13.86 9.27 -0.87
C LEU A 63 -12.71 10.20 -1.28
N GLU A 64 -13.01 11.26 -2.04
CA GLU A 64 -11.96 12.16 -2.55
C GLU A 64 -11.15 12.83 -1.44
N GLU A 65 -11.72 13.06 -0.27
CA GLU A 65 -10.95 13.64 0.83
C GLU A 65 -10.07 12.64 1.54
N TYR A 66 -10.25 11.35 1.29
CA TYR A 66 -9.47 10.31 1.95
C TYR A 66 -8.46 9.65 1.04
N LEU A 67 -8.80 9.48 -0.24
CA LEU A 67 -8.00 8.65 -1.14
C LEU A 67 -7.52 9.41 -2.37
N GLU A 68 -6.32 9.03 -2.79
CA GLU A 68 -5.73 9.51 -4.04
C GLU A 68 -5.08 8.31 -4.74
N VAL A 69 -5.06 8.32 -6.07
CA VAL A 69 -4.33 7.32 -6.86
C VAL A 69 -3.41 8.04 -7.83
N ARG A 70 -2.22 7.47 -8.05
CA ARG A 70 -1.24 8.02 -9.00
C ARG A 70 -0.68 6.92 -9.90
N LEU A 71 -0.42 7.28 -11.14
CA LEU A 71 0.42 6.46 -12.02
C LEU A 71 1.86 6.71 -11.59
N MET A 72 2.45 5.75 -10.92
CA MET A 72 3.77 5.95 -10.33
C MET A 72 4.46 4.62 -10.11
N ASP A 73 5.75 4.59 -10.39
CA ASP A 73 6.60 3.45 -10.15
C ASP A 73 7.15 3.55 -8.71
N TYR A 74 7.24 2.40 -8.01
CA TYR A 74 7.79 2.41 -6.65
C TYR A 74 9.21 2.98 -6.62
N ARG A 75 9.95 2.89 -7.72
CA ARG A 75 11.32 3.40 -7.81
C ARG A 75 11.40 4.92 -7.70
N ASP A 76 10.28 5.60 -7.81
CA ASP A 76 10.22 7.04 -7.66
C ASP A 76 9.77 7.49 -6.27
N LEU A 77 9.45 6.56 -5.38
CA LEU A 77 8.96 6.90 -4.04
C LEU A 77 9.97 7.70 -3.25
N LYS A 78 11.22 7.28 -3.25
CA LYS A 78 12.27 7.97 -2.50
C LYS A 78 12.39 9.43 -2.90
N LYS A 79 12.25 9.72 -4.18
CA LYS A 79 12.33 11.10 -4.70
C LYS A 79 11.14 11.94 -4.27
N SER A 80 10.01 11.32 -3.98
CA SER A 80 8.79 12.03 -3.62
C SER A 80 8.87 12.73 -2.27
N LYS A 81 9.71 12.23 -1.38
CA LYS A 81 9.88 12.70 0.00
C LYS A 81 8.60 12.59 0.83
N MET A 82 7.63 11.83 0.37
CA MET A 82 6.41 11.55 1.14
C MET A 82 6.73 10.66 2.33
N LYS A 83 5.88 10.68 3.34
CA LYS A 83 6.02 9.83 4.53
C LYS A 83 4.67 9.26 4.92
N PHE A 84 4.65 7.97 5.23
CA PHE A 84 3.41 7.27 5.56
C PHE A 84 3.53 6.52 6.88
N ASP A 85 2.41 6.47 7.61
CA ASP A 85 2.32 5.69 8.85
C ASP A 85 2.27 4.20 8.58
N ARG A 86 1.62 3.81 7.49
CA ARG A 86 1.44 2.41 7.11
C ARG A 86 1.71 2.27 5.64
N ILE A 87 2.38 1.19 5.28
CA ILE A 87 2.61 0.85 3.87
C ILE A 87 2.24 -0.60 3.68
N VAL A 88 1.50 -0.89 2.62
CA VAL A 88 1.12 -2.25 2.26
C VAL A 88 1.48 -2.51 0.82
N SER A 89 1.85 -3.73 0.53
CA SER A 89 2.11 -4.20 -0.82
C SER A 89 1.58 -5.61 -0.93
N VAL A 90 0.67 -5.83 -1.85
CA VAL A 90 0.03 -7.14 -2.05
C VAL A 90 0.44 -7.68 -3.40
N GLY A 91 1.18 -8.79 -3.40
CA GLY A 91 1.59 -9.46 -4.63
C GLY A 91 2.71 -8.78 -5.41
N MET A 92 3.27 -7.69 -4.90
CA MET A 92 4.28 -6.92 -5.65
C MET A 92 5.65 -7.60 -5.71
N LEU A 93 6.06 -8.27 -4.65
CA LEU A 93 7.38 -8.88 -4.63
C LEU A 93 7.58 -9.91 -5.74
N GLU A 94 6.51 -10.57 -6.15
CA GLU A 94 6.54 -11.51 -7.26
C GLU A 94 6.90 -10.83 -8.58
N HIS A 95 6.48 -9.58 -8.74
CA HIS A 95 6.73 -8.80 -9.95
C HIS A 95 8.04 -8.03 -9.90
N VAL A 96 8.49 -7.69 -8.69
CA VAL A 96 9.74 -6.95 -8.52
C VAL A 96 10.95 -7.78 -8.89
N GLY A 97 10.97 -9.06 -8.51
CA GLY A 97 12.10 -9.95 -8.74
C GLY A 97 13.19 -9.76 -7.69
N ARG A 98 13.89 -10.85 -7.37
CA ARG A 98 14.88 -10.86 -6.28
C ARG A 98 16.02 -9.85 -6.46
N SER A 99 16.45 -9.66 -7.70
CA SER A 99 17.56 -8.75 -7.98
C SER A 99 17.21 -7.29 -7.67
N ASN A 100 15.93 -7.00 -7.53
CA ASN A 100 15.45 -5.64 -7.26
C ASN A 100 14.90 -5.45 -5.86
N TYR A 101 14.99 -6.49 -5.00
CA TYR A 101 14.43 -6.39 -3.64
C TYR A 101 15.08 -5.27 -2.84
N ASP A 102 16.40 -5.13 -2.93
CA ASP A 102 17.10 -4.07 -2.19
C ASP A 102 16.60 -2.68 -2.59
N LEU A 103 16.41 -2.48 -3.87
CA LEU A 103 15.89 -1.21 -4.38
C LEU A 103 14.45 -0.98 -3.90
N PHE A 104 13.62 -2.01 -3.93
CA PHE A 104 12.24 -1.94 -3.47
C PHE A 104 12.18 -1.54 -2.00
N PHE A 105 12.93 -2.24 -1.15
CA PHE A 105 12.93 -1.95 0.28
C PHE A 105 13.56 -0.61 0.62
N GLU A 106 14.56 -0.18 -0.15
CA GLU A 106 15.13 1.15 0.02
C GLU A 106 14.09 2.24 -0.22
N ASN A 107 13.26 2.07 -1.25
CA ASN A 107 12.20 3.01 -1.55
C ASN A 107 11.10 2.99 -0.48
N VAL A 108 10.72 1.80 -0.03
CA VAL A 108 9.74 1.67 1.04
C VAL A 108 10.23 2.35 2.32
N ASP A 109 11.47 2.05 2.70
CA ASP A 109 12.05 2.64 3.92
C ASP A 109 12.09 4.16 3.85
N ALA A 110 12.41 4.69 2.67
CA ALA A 110 12.51 6.13 2.47
C ALA A 110 11.19 6.86 2.73
N VAL A 111 10.05 6.20 2.48
CA VAL A 111 8.73 6.83 2.65
C VAL A 111 7.96 6.32 3.87
N LEU A 112 8.58 5.49 4.68
CA LEU A 112 7.96 5.00 5.92
C LEU A 112 8.38 5.87 7.08
N LYS A 113 7.41 6.35 7.88
CA LYS A 113 7.71 7.10 9.10
C LYS A 113 8.44 6.23 10.10
N GLU A 114 9.21 6.82 11.00
CA GLU A 114 9.99 6.06 11.98
C GLU A 114 9.17 5.09 12.81
N SER A 115 7.98 5.48 13.19
CA SER A 115 7.08 4.59 13.93
C SER A 115 6.15 3.81 13.01
N GLY A 116 6.42 3.86 11.70
CA GLY A 116 5.55 3.24 10.72
C GLY A 116 5.68 1.74 10.64
N LEU A 117 4.72 1.14 9.97
CA LEU A 117 4.64 -0.31 9.78
C LEU A 117 4.48 -0.63 8.30
N PHE A 118 5.32 -1.53 7.79
CA PHE A 118 5.21 -2.03 6.43
C PHE A 118 4.82 -3.50 6.44
N HIS A 119 3.83 -3.85 5.62
CA HIS A 119 3.38 -5.22 5.43
C HIS A 119 3.42 -5.60 3.97
N SER A 120 4.14 -6.67 3.64
CA SER A 120 4.15 -7.24 2.30
C SER A 120 3.37 -8.54 2.32
N ILE A 121 2.47 -8.71 1.36
CA ILE A 121 1.60 -9.87 1.29
C ILE A 121 1.81 -10.60 -0.03
N ILE A 122 2.08 -11.89 0.07
CA ILE A 122 2.32 -12.75 -1.08
C ILE A 122 1.23 -13.83 -1.11
N TYR A 123 0.63 -14.03 -2.29
CA TYR A 123 -0.32 -15.12 -2.48
C TYR A 123 0.43 -16.35 -2.96
N ASN A 124 0.17 -17.49 -2.33
CA ASN A 124 0.72 -18.77 -2.77
C ASN A 124 -0.09 -19.32 -3.94
N LEU A 125 0.46 -20.29 -4.63
CA LEU A 125 -0.19 -20.90 -5.79
C LEU A 125 -1.53 -21.57 -5.43
N ASP A 126 -1.69 -22.02 -4.20
CA ASP A 126 -2.93 -22.64 -3.73
C ASP A 126 -3.97 -21.62 -3.26
N GLY A 127 -3.68 -20.34 -3.41
CA GLY A 127 -4.58 -19.28 -2.99
C GLY A 127 -4.43 -18.85 -1.54
N SER A 128 -3.58 -19.53 -0.78
CA SER A 128 -3.35 -19.11 0.61
C SER A 128 -2.46 -17.86 0.62
N ILE A 129 -2.51 -17.15 1.74
CA ILE A 129 -1.77 -15.90 1.91
C ILE A 129 -0.56 -16.16 2.79
N ARG A 130 0.60 -15.69 2.31
CA ARG A 130 1.78 -15.59 3.14
C ARG A 130 2.01 -14.10 3.38
N ASP A 131 1.92 -13.69 4.63
CA ASP A 131 2.26 -12.31 4.93
C ASP A 131 3.60 -12.26 5.64
N GLY A 132 4.32 -11.18 5.40
CA GLY A 132 5.56 -10.92 6.09
C GLY A 132 5.46 -9.54 6.68
N ARG A 133 5.46 -9.47 7.99
CA ARG A 133 5.60 -8.20 8.68
C ARG A 133 7.08 -7.87 8.63
N LEU A 134 7.44 -6.96 7.73
CA LEU A 134 8.83 -6.59 7.56
C LEU A 134 9.29 -5.55 8.57
N GLY A 135 8.41 -5.28 9.52
CA GLY A 135 8.82 -4.60 10.71
C GLY A 135 8.52 -3.13 10.73
N MET A 136 8.77 -2.53 11.88
CA MET A 136 8.79 -1.10 12.03
C MET A 136 10.16 -0.62 11.58
N LYS A 137 10.20 0.56 11.00
CA LYS A 137 11.46 1.19 10.65
C LYS A 137 12.25 1.44 11.92
N LEU A 138 13.51 1.06 11.90
CA LEU A 138 14.41 1.36 13.00
C LEU A 138 14.97 2.76 12.79
N SER A 139 14.90 3.57 13.84
CA SER A 139 15.31 4.98 13.74
C SER A 139 16.79 5.18 13.48
N ASP A 140 17.59 4.22 13.81
CA ASP A 140 19.03 4.32 13.61
C ASP A 140 19.50 3.57 12.36
N GLY A 141 18.58 3.11 11.57
CA GLY A 141 18.88 2.38 10.36
C GLY A 141 19.30 0.96 10.58
#